data_b3ec7f628c1cb0ff55d0df0612d45bc3
#
_entry.id   b3ec7f628c1cb0ff55d0df0612d45bc3
#
_cell.length_a   1.000
_cell.length_b   1.000
_cell.length_c   1.000
_cell.angle_alpha   90.00
_cell.angle_beta   90.00
_cell.angle_gamma   90.00
#
_symmetry.space_group_name_H-M   'P 1'
#
loop_
_entity.id
_entity.type
_entity.pdbx_description
1 polymer ?
#
loop_
_entity_poly.entity_id
_entity_poly.type
_entity_poly.pdbx_seq_one_letter_code
_entity_poly.pdbx_strand_id
1 'polypeptide(L)'
;MEKRKQNNKIHMKIKVLRTVIPTLTAVLFLSGCGIVPVSGRRQLSLVPEEQIIAQSSLQYGQFVAQMPKSTDKKATDRVKRVCNNIAEATDRYLRAHNATELASKMKWEVNLIADRRINAFCMPGGKIVVFTGILPLCKTDAELATVISHEVSHAVARHSSERLSHEILRQMGGQAIGIAVSGESGIMQTVISQAYGLGSQLAVSLPYSRKHEEEADIIGLTFMALAGYNPADAITFWEKMSKASEGNRTPEFLSTHPSEQNRIKAIRKALPEAEALYREEINKRK
;
A
#
# COMPACT_ATOMS: atom_id res chain seq x y z
N MET A 1 -8.10 51.15 38.98
CA MET A 1 -7.65 51.15 37.55
C MET A 1 -6.94 49.86 37.16
N GLU A 2 -6.19 49.21 38.02
CA GLU A 2 -5.42 47.97 37.73
C GLU A 2 -6.28 46.73 37.40
N LYS A 3 -7.34 46.44 38.16
CA LYS A 3 -8.26 45.31 37.94
C LYS A 3 -8.90 45.33 36.53
N ARG A 4 -9.15 46.51 35.98
CA ARG A 4 -9.75 46.68 34.65
C ARG A 4 -8.75 46.37 33.52
N LYS A 5 -7.47 46.67 33.73
CA LYS A 5 -6.36 46.35 32.80
C LYS A 5 -6.06 44.84 32.79
N GLN A 6 -6.18 44.17 33.94
CA GLN A 6 -5.92 42.77 34.08
C GLN A 6 -7.03 41.93 33.41
N ASN A 7 -8.31 42.30 33.58
CA ASN A 7 -9.44 41.67 32.89
C ASN A 7 -9.37 41.80 31.34
N ASN A 8 -8.96 42.98 30.84
CA ASN A 8 -8.79 43.18 29.40
C ASN A 8 -7.64 42.32 28.82
N LYS A 9 -6.55 42.10 29.56
CA LYS A 9 -5.47 41.21 29.15
C LYS A 9 -5.91 39.75 29.10
N ILE A 10 -6.75 39.30 30.03
CA ILE A 10 -7.29 37.92 30.07
C ILE A 10 -8.28 37.70 28.92
N HIS A 11 -9.20 38.64 28.67
CA HIS A 11 -10.15 38.58 27.56
C HIS A 11 -9.45 38.57 26.18
N MET A 12 -8.37 39.37 26.03
CA MET A 12 -7.58 39.39 24.79
C MET A 12 -6.83 38.07 24.56
N LYS A 13 -6.25 37.49 25.62
CA LYS A 13 -5.60 36.16 25.53
C LYS A 13 -6.60 35.04 25.18
N ILE A 14 -7.81 35.06 25.73
CA ILE A 14 -8.86 34.11 25.43
C ILE A 14 -9.39 34.27 23.98
N LYS A 15 -9.51 35.51 23.49
CA LYS A 15 -9.89 35.74 22.07
C LYS A 15 -8.84 35.25 21.08
N VAL A 16 -7.55 35.57 21.38
CA VAL A 16 -6.43 35.09 20.55
C VAL A 16 -6.36 33.55 20.55
N LEU A 17 -6.56 32.92 21.72
CA LEU A 17 -6.55 31.48 21.83
C LEU A 17 -7.72 30.84 21.07
N ARG A 18 -8.91 31.48 21.06
CA ARG A 18 -10.11 30.97 20.34
C ARG A 18 -10.03 31.10 18.80
N THR A 19 -9.24 32.05 18.30
CA THR A 19 -9.06 32.23 16.84
C THR A 19 -7.81 31.54 16.31
N VAL A 20 -6.75 31.41 17.08
CA VAL A 20 -5.50 30.78 16.64
C VAL A 20 -5.58 29.26 16.65
N ILE A 21 -6.26 28.68 17.65
CA ILE A 21 -6.40 27.20 17.71
C ILE A 21 -7.13 26.61 16.50
N PRO A 22 -8.32 27.10 16.07
CA PRO A 22 -9.01 26.52 14.92
C PRO A 22 -8.29 26.75 13.59
N THR A 23 -7.58 27.88 13.42
CA THR A 23 -6.77 28.13 12.22
C THR A 23 -5.51 27.25 12.17
N LEU A 24 -4.84 27.05 13.29
CA LEU A 24 -3.68 26.15 13.37
C LEU A 24 -4.09 24.70 13.12
N THR A 25 -5.24 24.27 13.67
CA THR A 25 -5.80 22.93 13.44
C THR A 25 -6.17 22.70 11.97
N ALA A 26 -6.75 23.70 11.29
CA ALA A 26 -7.10 23.63 9.88
C ALA A 26 -5.87 23.54 8.96
N VAL A 27 -4.81 24.27 9.24
CA VAL A 27 -3.55 24.22 8.48
C VAL A 27 -2.86 22.86 8.65
N LEU A 28 -2.94 22.25 9.83
CA LEU A 28 -2.36 20.94 10.13
C LEU A 28 -3.07 19.79 9.40
N PHE A 29 -4.41 19.87 9.23
CA PHE A 29 -5.16 18.92 8.44
C PHE A 29 -4.84 18.97 6.94
N LEU A 30 -4.40 20.12 6.42
CA LEU A 30 -4.01 20.27 5.01
C LEU A 30 -2.63 19.69 4.72
N SER A 31 -1.73 19.67 5.70
CA SER A 31 -0.35 19.14 5.56
C SER A 31 -0.27 17.61 5.66
N GLY A 32 -1.26 16.96 6.31
CA GLY A 32 -1.31 15.50 6.49
C GLY A 32 -2.08 14.73 5.41
N CYS A 33 -2.46 15.38 4.30
CA CYS A 33 -3.21 14.73 3.22
C CYS A 33 -2.31 14.51 2.01
N GLY A 34 -2.09 13.22 1.68
CA GLY A 34 -1.47 12.80 0.42
C GLY A 34 -2.54 12.55 -0.67
N ILE A 35 -2.10 12.52 -1.94
CA ILE A 35 -2.93 12.10 -3.07
C ILE A 35 -2.36 10.79 -3.61
N VAL A 36 -3.23 9.80 -3.82
CA VAL A 36 -2.86 8.55 -4.48
C VAL A 36 -2.64 8.82 -5.98
N PRO A 37 -1.46 8.51 -6.52
CA PRO A 37 -1.09 8.96 -7.88
C PRO A 37 -2.01 8.48 -9.00
N VAL A 38 -2.57 7.27 -8.87
CA VAL A 38 -3.39 6.66 -9.93
C VAL A 38 -4.87 7.02 -9.79
N SER A 39 -5.40 6.89 -8.58
CA SER A 39 -6.84 7.10 -8.32
C SER A 39 -7.21 8.56 -8.06
N GLY A 40 -6.24 9.42 -7.76
CA GLY A 40 -6.47 10.80 -7.34
C GLY A 40 -7.14 10.95 -5.96
N ARG A 41 -7.34 9.84 -5.24
CA ARG A 41 -7.97 9.82 -3.92
C ARG A 41 -7.09 10.52 -2.88
N ARG A 42 -7.72 11.30 -2.00
CA ARG A 42 -7.04 11.85 -0.82
C ARG A 42 -6.92 10.80 0.27
N GLN A 43 -5.76 10.75 0.91
CA GLN A 43 -5.47 9.84 2.01
C GLN A 43 -4.76 10.55 3.16
N LEU A 44 -4.93 10.03 4.37
CA LEU A 44 -4.23 10.50 5.54
C LEU A 44 -2.79 9.97 5.53
N SER A 45 -1.81 10.86 5.70
CA SER A 45 -0.38 10.54 5.77
C SER A 45 0.28 11.35 6.88
N LEU A 46 0.30 10.80 8.10
CA LEU A 46 0.87 11.45 9.27
C LEU A 46 2.36 11.18 9.43
N VAL A 47 2.86 10.13 8.77
CA VAL A 47 4.26 9.70 8.86
C VAL A 47 4.96 10.01 7.54
N PRO A 48 6.15 10.63 7.57
CA PRO A 48 6.94 10.85 6.36
C PRO A 48 7.24 9.54 5.63
N GLU A 49 7.04 9.54 4.32
CA GLU A 49 7.17 8.33 3.48
C GLU A 49 8.58 7.74 3.55
N GLU A 50 9.61 8.60 3.63
CA GLU A 50 11.01 8.17 3.74
C GLU A 50 11.27 7.32 4.98
N GLN A 51 10.65 7.66 6.11
CA GLN A 51 10.78 6.89 7.35
C GLN A 51 10.10 5.53 7.22
N ILE A 52 8.94 5.48 6.57
CA ILE A 52 8.21 4.24 6.31
C ILE A 52 9.03 3.32 5.40
N ILE A 53 9.59 3.86 4.31
CA ILE A 53 10.43 3.12 3.37
C ILE A 53 11.70 2.62 4.04
N ALA A 54 12.37 3.44 4.85
CA ALA A 54 13.59 3.05 5.57
C ALA A 54 13.30 1.88 6.52
N GLN A 55 12.25 1.98 7.34
CA GLN A 55 11.83 0.93 8.26
C GLN A 55 11.41 -0.34 7.52
N SER A 56 10.65 -0.20 6.44
CA SER A 56 10.24 -1.30 5.56
C SER A 56 11.44 -2.05 4.98
N SER A 57 12.45 -1.32 4.49
CA SER A 57 13.66 -1.91 3.93
C SER A 57 14.46 -2.69 4.96
N LEU A 58 14.56 -2.19 6.20
CA LEU A 58 15.21 -2.89 7.30
C LEU A 58 14.49 -4.21 7.62
N GLN A 59 13.18 -4.17 7.76
CA GLN A 59 12.36 -5.35 8.07
C GLN A 59 12.37 -6.37 6.95
N TYR A 60 12.31 -5.92 5.69
CA TYR A 60 12.45 -6.79 4.54
C TYR A 60 13.78 -7.53 4.55
N GLY A 61 14.90 -6.83 4.82
CA GLY A 61 16.21 -7.46 4.93
C GLY A 61 16.25 -8.53 6.02
N GLN A 62 15.71 -8.24 7.21
CA GLN A 62 15.61 -9.19 8.32
C GLN A 62 14.74 -10.40 7.96
N PHE A 63 13.57 -10.16 7.34
CA PHE A 63 12.66 -11.22 6.91
C PHE A 63 13.31 -12.15 5.89
N VAL A 64 13.92 -11.59 4.83
CA VAL A 64 14.55 -12.39 3.76
C VAL A 64 15.77 -13.16 4.27
N ALA A 65 16.49 -12.62 5.26
CA ALA A 65 17.64 -13.32 5.88
C ALA A 65 17.20 -14.54 6.71
N GLN A 66 15.99 -14.53 7.27
CA GLN A 66 15.46 -15.61 8.12
C GLN A 66 14.68 -16.67 7.35
N MET A 67 14.18 -16.33 6.17
CA MET A 67 13.29 -17.23 5.41
C MET A 67 14.05 -18.00 4.32
N PRO A 68 13.75 -19.29 4.14
CA PRO A 68 14.38 -20.09 3.09
C PRO A 68 13.93 -19.61 1.70
N LYS A 69 14.89 -19.22 0.86
CA LYS A 69 14.59 -18.91 -0.55
C LYS A 69 14.30 -20.18 -1.32
N SER A 70 13.41 -20.08 -2.31
CA SER A 70 13.12 -21.21 -3.20
C SER A 70 14.36 -21.61 -3.99
N THR A 71 14.61 -22.92 -4.06
CA THR A 71 15.63 -23.53 -4.91
C THR A 71 15.11 -23.87 -6.31
N ASP A 72 13.81 -23.78 -6.55
CA ASP A 72 13.21 -23.95 -7.88
C ASP A 72 13.59 -22.75 -8.77
N LYS A 73 14.60 -22.97 -9.60
CA LYS A 73 15.11 -21.94 -10.52
C LYS A 73 14.04 -21.50 -11.53
N LYS A 74 13.24 -22.44 -12.07
CA LYS A 74 12.21 -22.14 -13.07
C LYS A 74 11.10 -21.27 -12.48
N ALA A 75 10.62 -21.60 -11.28
CA ALA A 75 9.63 -20.80 -10.56
C ALA A 75 10.20 -19.42 -10.19
N THR A 76 11.45 -19.36 -9.71
CA THR A 76 12.11 -18.11 -9.34
C THR A 76 12.29 -17.19 -10.55
N ASP A 77 12.75 -17.70 -11.69
CA ASP A 77 12.93 -16.93 -12.92
C ASP A 77 11.57 -16.43 -13.45
N ARG A 78 10.52 -17.25 -13.36
CA ARG A 78 9.16 -16.86 -13.71
C ARG A 78 8.66 -15.70 -12.83
N VAL A 79 8.76 -15.82 -11.52
CA VAL A 79 8.34 -14.79 -10.57
C VAL A 79 9.12 -13.49 -10.81
N LYS A 80 10.44 -13.56 -10.95
CA LYS A 80 11.28 -12.39 -11.25
C LYS A 80 10.86 -11.70 -12.54
N ARG A 81 10.62 -12.44 -13.60
CA ARG A 81 10.19 -11.89 -14.90
C ARG A 81 8.87 -11.13 -14.77
N VAL A 82 7.86 -11.75 -14.14
CA VAL A 82 6.54 -11.10 -13.99
C VAL A 82 6.65 -9.86 -13.09
N CYS A 83 7.37 -9.96 -11.96
CA CYS A 83 7.58 -8.81 -11.08
C CYS A 83 8.30 -7.65 -11.78
N ASN A 84 9.37 -7.93 -12.55
CA ASN A 84 10.11 -6.90 -13.27
C ASN A 84 9.23 -6.22 -14.32
N ASN A 85 8.44 -6.97 -15.08
CA ASN A 85 7.53 -6.38 -16.07
C ASN A 85 6.49 -5.45 -15.42
N ILE A 86 5.92 -5.84 -14.28
CA ILE A 86 4.99 -5.00 -13.52
C ILE A 86 5.71 -3.77 -12.95
N ALA A 87 6.90 -3.94 -12.37
CA ALA A 87 7.71 -2.85 -11.82
C ALA A 87 8.07 -1.80 -12.87
N GLU A 88 8.55 -2.23 -14.05
CA GLU A 88 8.87 -1.35 -15.17
C GLU A 88 7.65 -0.60 -15.70
N ALA A 89 6.51 -1.30 -15.84
CA ALA A 89 5.25 -0.67 -16.25
C ALA A 89 4.78 0.37 -15.23
N THR A 90 4.91 0.05 -13.93
CA THR A 90 4.59 0.95 -12.83
C THR A 90 5.47 2.19 -12.86
N ASP A 91 6.78 2.04 -13.00
CA ASP A 91 7.72 3.17 -13.08
C ASP A 91 7.44 4.07 -14.28
N ARG A 92 7.17 3.49 -15.46
CA ARG A 92 6.78 4.28 -16.64
C ARG A 92 5.50 5.06 -16.37
N TYR A 93 4.49 4.42 -15.79
CA TYR A 93 3.22 5.06 -15.46
C TYR A 93 3.41 6.23 -14.48
N LEU A 94 4.10 6.02 -13.38
CA LEU A 94 4.32 7.04 -12.36
C LEU A 94 5.05 8.26 -12.91
N ARG A 95 6.10 8.05 -13.73
CA ARG A 95 6.84 9.14 -14.36
C ARG A 95 6.00 9.92 -15.37
N ALA A 96 5.16 9.25 -16.14
CA ALA A 96 4.25 9.86 -17.10
C ALA A 96 3.12 10.68 -16.44
N HIS A 97 2.78 10.39 -15.17
CA HIS A 97 1.67 11.01 -14.45
C HIS A 97 2.13 11.89 -13.27
N ASN A 98 3.27 12.57 -13.41
CA ASN A 98 3.81 13.54 -12.45
C ASN A 98 4.10 12.96 -11.05
N ALA A 99 4.31 11.64 -10.94
CA ALA A 99 4.69 10.96 -9.71
C ALA A 99 6.16 10.47 -9.74
N THR A 100 7.05 11.23 -10.39
CA THR A 100 8.48 10.88 -10.56
C THR A 100 9.20 10.74 -9.24
N GLU A 101 8.84 11.52 -8.23
CA GLU A 101 9.41 11.41 -6.89
C GLU A 101 9.10 10.04 -6.27
N LEU A 102 7.84 9.61 -6.33
CA LEU A 102 7.45 8.27 -5.86
C LEU A 102 8.17 7.17 -6.63
N ALA A 103 8.23 7.26 -7.96
CA ALA A 103 8.97 6.30 -8.79
C ALA A 103 10.45 6.21 -8.37
N SER A 104 11.10 7.33 -8.04
CA SER A 104 12.50 7.35 -7.62
C SER A 104 12.75 6.67 -6.26
N LYS A 105 11.73 6.63 -5.40
CA LYS A 105 11.75 5.97 -4.10
C LYS A 105 11.54 4.45 -4.19
N MET A 106 10.97 3.95 -5.30
CA MET A 106 10.77 2.51 -5.52
C MET A 106 12.11 1.85 -5.88
N LYS A 107 12.60 0.99 -4.99
CA LYS A 107 13.81 0.17 -5.17
C LYS A 107 13.37 -1.29 -5.27
N TRP A 108 12.84 -1.62 -6.45
CA TRP A 108 12.24 -2.93 -6.71
C TRP A 108 13.20 -4.07 -6.39
N GLU A 109 12.74 -4.98 -5.56
CA GLU A 109 13.44 -6.20 -5.22
C GLU A 109 12.42 -7.32 -5.01
N VAL A 110 12.70 -8.51 -5.53
CA VAL A 110 11.79 -9.65 -5.45
C VAL A 110 12.50 -10.88 -4.91
N ASN A 111 11.88 -11.56 -3.95
CA ASN A 111 12.30 -12.86 -3.46
C ASN A 111 11.14 -13.86 -3.49
N LEU A 112 11.41 -15.06 -4.03
CA LEU A 112 10.53 -16.21 -3.92
C LEU A 112 10.95 -17.03 -2.70
N ILE A 113 10.07 -17.09 -1.70
CA ILE A 113 10.30 -17.78 -0.43
C ILE A 113 9.69 -19.18 -0.49
N ALA A 114 10.46 -20.18 -0.03
CA ALA A 114 10.00 -21.57 0.07
C ALA A 114 9.07 -21.74 1.27
N ASP A 115 7.82 -21.32 1.11
CA ASP A 115 6.77 -21.41 2.13
C ASP A 115 5.47 -21.90 1.48
N ARG A 116 4.78 -22.84 2.15
CA ARG A 116 3.53 -23.44 1.67
C ARG A 116 2.31 -22.54 1.88
N ARG A 117 2.43 -21.48 2.66
CA ARG A 117 1.35 -20.50 2.83
C ARG A 117 1.02 -19.87 1.49
N ILE A 118 -0.27 -19.71 1.25
CA ILE A 118 -0.76 -19.00 0.06
C ILE A 118 -0.69 -17.51 0.40
N ASN A 119 0.42 -16.86 0.04
CA ASN A 119 0.64 -15.44 0.34
C ASN A 119 1.62 -14.78 -0.64
N ALA A 120 1.50 -13.47 -0.75
CA ALA A 120 2.44 -12.56 -1.38
C ALA A 120 2.25 -11.18 -0.75
N PHE A 121 3.26 -10.30 -0.81
CA PHE A 121 3.12 -8.91 -0.37
C PHE A 121 4.17 -8.01 -1.03
N CYS A 122 3.86 -6.74 -1.12
CA CYS A 122 4.80 -5.69 -1.50
C CYS A 122 4.89 -4.65 -0.38
N MET A 123 6.06 -4.54 0.23
CA MET A 123 6.32 -3.54 1.26
C MET A 123 6.63 -2.17 0.63
N PRO A 124 6.40 -1.06 1.37
CA PRO A 124 6.80 0.28 0.93
C PRO A 124 8.24 0.33 0.40
N GLY A 125 8.45 1.08 -0.68
CA GLY A 125 9.74 1.12 -1.35
C GLY A 125 9.98 0.01 -2.38
N GLY A 126 8.95 -0.82 -2.69
CA GLY A 126 9.00 -1.79 -3.80
C GLY A 126 9.66 -3.12 -3.43
N LYS A 127 9.54 -3.58 -2.19
CA LYS A 127 10.09 -4.84 -1.69
C LYS A 127 9.05 -5.96 -1.78
N ILE A 128 9.19 -6.83 -2.78
CA ILE A 128 8.20 -7.86 -3.14
C ILE A 128 8.64 -9.23 -2.57
N VAL A 129 7.73 -9.89 -1.91
CA VAL A 129 7.86 -11.28 -1.48
C VAL A 129 6.71 -12.10 -2.07
N VAL A 130 7.06 -13.23 -2.65
CA VAL A 130 6.10 -14.23 -3.13
C VAL A 130 6.40 -15.55 -2.43
N PHE A 131 5.39 -16.20 -1.89
CA PHE A 131 5.53 -17.53 -1.30
C PHE A 131 5.25 -18.60 -2.35
N THR A 132 6.00 -19.70 -2.31
CA THR A 132 5.79 -20.79 -3.26
C THR A 132 4.36 -21.36 -3.20
N GLY A 133 3.71 -21.26 -2.04
CA GLY A 133 2.33 -21.76 -1.84
C GLY A 133 1.27 -21.08 -2.70
N ILE A 134 1.51 -19.85 -3.22
CA ILE A 134 0.53 -19.16 -4.08
C ILE A 134 0.62 -19.62 -5.55
N LEU A 135 1.79 -20.15 -5.97
CA LEU A 135 2.05 -20.49 -7.38
C LEU A 135 1.08 -21.52 -7.97
N PRO A 136 0.60 -22.53 -7.23
CA PRO A 136 -0.41 -23.46 -7.74
C PRO A 136 -1.72 -22.80 -8.18
N LEU A 137 -2.08 -21.64 -7.59
CA LEU A 137 -3.25 -20.86 -7.97
C LEU A 137 -2.97 -19.95 -9.19
N CYS A 138 -1.70 -19.61 -9.42
CA CYS A 138 -1.25 -18.76 -10.52
C CYS A 138 -0.70 -19.59 -11.68
N LYS A 139 -1.58 -20.28 -12.43
CA LYS A 139 -1.17 -21.20 -13.51
C LYS A 139 -0.54 -20.46 -14.70
N THR A 140 -1.02 -19.27 -15.01
CA THR A 140 -0.50 -18.40 -16.10
C THR A 140 0.31 -17.23 -15.53
N ASP A 141 1.14 -16.62 -16.37
CA ASP A 141 1.87 -15.39 -16.00
C ASP A 141 0.91 -14.22 -15.72
N ALA A 142 -0.24 -14.17 -16.41
CA ALA A 142 -1.24 -13.13 -16.17
C ALA A 142 -1.95 -13.30 -14.81
N GLU A 143 -2.22 -14.54 -14.38
CA GLU A 143 -2.73 -14.79 -13.02
C GLU A 143 -1.70 -14.41 -11.93
N LEU A 144 -0.42 -14.68 -12.16
CA LEU A 144 0.64 -14.24 -11.27
C LEU A 144 0.77 -12.71 -11.29
N ALA A 145 0.65 -12.10 -12.46
CA ALA A 145 0.65 -10.64 -12.62
C ALA A 145 -0.52 -9.98 -11.87
N THR A 146 -1.69 -10.64 -11.79
CA THR A 146 -2.82 -10.16 -10.98
C THR A 146 -2.40 -9.99 -9.51
N VAL A 147 -1.76 -10.98 -8.92
CA VAL A 147 -1.30 -10.91 -7.52
C VAL A 147 -0.26 -9.81 -7.37
N ILE A 148 0.77 -9.84 -8.23
CA ILE A 148 1.89 -8.89 -8.12
C ILE A 148 1.43 -7.45 -8.33
N SER A 149 0.59 -7.18 -9.32
CA SER A 149 0.09 -5.84 -9.59
C SER A 149 -0.81 -5.33 -8.46
N HIS A 150 -1.62 -6.19 -7.84
CA HIS A 150 -2.41 -5.88 -6.66
C HIS A 150 -1.49 -5.46 -5.48
N GLU A 151 -0.44 -6.24 -5.19
CA GLU A 151 0.52 -5.93 -4.13
C GLU A 151 1.31 -4.64 -4.40
N VAL A 152 1.78 -4.47 -5.64
CA VAL A 152 2.45 -3.25 -6.09
C VAL A 152 1.52 -2.04 -5.95
N SER A 153 0.24 -2.20 -6.23
CA SER A 153 -0.77 -1.14 -6.08
C SER A 153 -0.94 -0.70 -4.63
N HIS A 154 -0.90 -1.63 -3.66
CA HIS A 154 -0.89 -1.26 -2.24
C HIS A 154 0.32 -0.40 -1.87
N ALA A 155 1.50 -0.71 -2.40
CA ALA A 155 2.72 0.06 -2.15
C ALA A 155 2.66 1.44 -2.82
N VAL A 156 2.23 1.53 -4.09
CA VAL A 156 2.09 2.78 -4.86
C VAL A 156 1.01 3.69 -4.28
N ALA A 157 -0.14 3.12 -3.89
CA ALA A 157 -1.21 3.85 -3.23
C ALA A 157 -0.90 4.18 -1.76
N ARG A 158 0.22 3.71 -1.23
CA ARG A 158 0.68 3.95 0.16
C ARG A 158 -0.35 3.53 1.20
N HIS A 159 -1.08 2.44 0.95
CA HIS A 159 -2.13 1.95 1.85
C HIS A 159 -1.60 1.60 3.24
N SER A 160 -0.36 1.11 3.36
CA SER A 160 0.30 0.85 4.65
C SER A 160 0.52 2.14 5.45
N SER A 161 0.88 3.24 4.78
CA SER A 161 1.08 4.56 5.38
C SER A 161 -0.24 5.13 5.90
N GLU A 162 -1.30 5.03 5.12
CA GLU A 162 -2.64 5.46 5.51
C GLU A 162 -3.16 4.64 6.71
N ARG A 163 -3.01 3.33 6.66
CA ARG A 163 -3.38 2.42 7.75
C ARG A 163 -2.62 2.72 9.04
N LEU A 164 -1.29 2.97 8.95
CA LEU A 164 -0.48 3.38 10.08
C LEU A 164 -0.97 4.71 10.66
N SER A 165 -1.29 5.68 9.80
CA SER A 165 -1.80 6.98 10.22
C SER A 165 -3.13 6.85 10.98
N HIS A 166 -4.04 6.00 10.50
CA HIS A 166 -5.29 5.70 11.21
C HIS A 166 -5.05 5.01 12.55
N GLU A 167 -4.08 4.09 12.62
CA GLU A 167 -3.73 3.39 13.86
C GLU A 167 -3.13 4.36 14.90
N ILE A 168 -2.27 5.29 14.47
CA ILE A 168 -1.76 6.36 15.32
C ILE A 168 -2.92 7.18 15.91
N LEU A 169 -3.87 7.61 15.07
CA LEU A 169 -5.04 8.34 15.54
C LEU A 169 -5.88 7.52 16.54
N ARG A 170 -6.04 6.23 16.29
CA ARG A 170 -6.81 5.34 17.16
C ARG A 170 -6.16 5.15 18.53
N GLN A 171 -4.85 4.94 18.57
CA GLN A 171 -4.13 4.63 19.82
C GLN A 171 -3.90 5.86 20.69
N MET A 172 -3.61 6.98 20.08
CA MET A 172 -3.11 8.15 20.79
C MET A 172 -4.16 9.27 20.98
N GLY A 173 -5.31 9.18 20.29
CA GLY A 173 -6.34 10.23 20.35
C GLY A 173 -5.82 11.58 19.86
N GLY A 174 -6.57 12.65 20.17
CA GLY A 174 -6.23 14.01 19.69
C GLY A 174 -4.92 14.62 20.21
N GLN A 175 -4.33 14.08 21.28
CA GLN A 175 -3.03 14.54 21.82
C GLN A 175 -1.86 14.14 20.93
N ALA A 176 -1.96 13.03 20.23
CA ALA A 176 -0.91 12.54 19.34
C ALA A 176 -0.72 13.39 18.09
N ILE A 177 -1.76 14.05 17.62
CA ILE A 177 -1.66 14.94 16.46
C ILE A 177 -0.64 16.06 16.74
N GLY A 178 -0.62 16.58 17.98
CA GLY A 178 0.37 17.58 18.41
C GLY A 178 1.81 17.04 18.39
N ILE A 179 2.03 15.80 18.81
CA ILE A 179 3.35 15.15 18.88
C ILE A 179 3.85 14.74 17.49
N ALA A 180 2.98 14.16 16.67
CA ALA A 180 3.34 13.76 15.31
C ALA A 180 3.72 14.95 14.42
N VAL A 181 3.15 16.13 14.71
CA VAL A 181 3.39 17.36 13.96
C VAL A 181 4.55 18.18 14.53
N SER A 182 4.89 18.03 15.82
CA SER A 182 6.00 18.76 16.44
C SER A 182 7.39 18.36 15.93
N GLY A 183 7.47 17.29 15.14
CA GLY A 183 8.75 16.85 14.54
C GLY A 183 9.73 16.25 15.55
N GLU A 184 9.31 15.94 16.78
CA GLU A 184 10.13 15.23 17.74
C GLU A 184 10.39 13.79 17.24
N SER A 185 11.55 13.61 16.60
CA SER A 185 11.96 12.39 15.91
C SER A 185 11.93 11.14 16.81
N GLY A 186 12.17 11.26 18.11
CA GLY A 186 12.22 10.13 19.03
C GLY A 186 10.86 9.46 19.28
N ILE A 187 9.79 10.22 19.45
CA ILE A 187 8.44 9.71 19.70
C ILE A 187 7.90 9.09 18.41
N MET A 188 8.11 9.76 17.26
CA MET A 188 7.72 9.24 15.96
C MET A 188 8.43 7.92 15.65
N GLN A 189 9.74 7.84 15.91
CA GLN A 189 10.51 6.62 15.78
C GLN A 189 9.94 5.49 16.65
N THR A 190 9.55 5.80 17.90
CA THR A 190 8.94 4.82 18.82
C THR A 190 7.59 4.34 18.30
N VAL A 191 6.72 5.25 17.84
CA VAL A 191 5.41 4.91 17.27
C VAL A 191 5.56 4.07 16.00
N ILE A 192 6.47 4.47 15.11
CA ILE A 192 6.77 3.70 13.90
C ILE A 192 7.36 2.35 14.28
N SER A 193 8.30 2.29 15.22
CA SER A 193 8.91 1.03 15.67
C SER A 193 7.91 0.13 16.38
N GLN A 194 6.98 0.67 17.17
CA GLN A 194 5.90 -0.09 17.79
C GLN A 194 4.87 -0.56 16.76
N ALA A 195 4.46 0.31 15.84
CA ALA A 195 3.53 -0.06 14.77
C ALA A 195 4.13 -1.08 13.80
N TYR A 196 5.45 -1.01 13.56
CA TYR A 196 6.18 -1.97 12.73
C TYR A 196 6.92 -3.03 13.56
N GLY A 197 7.25 -2.83 14.83
CA GLY A 197 7.96 -3.78 15.69
C GLY A 197 7.05 -4.85 16.30
N LEU A 198 5.80 -4.53 16.49
CA LEU A 198 4.69 -5.52 16.57
C LEU A 198 4.37 -6.05 15.16
N GLY A 199 4.93 -5.49 14.17
CA GLY A 199 4.56 -5.25 12.81
C GLY A 199 5.36 -5.90 11.73
N SER A 200 6.22 -6.87 11.93
CA SER A 200 6.33 -7.94 10.92
C SER A 200 5.01 -8.71 10.83
N GLN A 201 4.23 -8.71 11.92
CA GLN A 201 2.86 -9.19 11.94
C GLN A 201 1.83 -8.12 11.54
N LEU A 202 1.97 -6.85 11.90
CA LEU A 202 0.97 -5.81 11.62
C LEU A 202 1.02 -5.25 10.20
N ALA A 203 2.20 -5.10 9.59
CA ALA A 203 2.28 -4.72 8.19
C ALA A 203 1.72 -5.81 7.25
N VAL A 204 1.82 -7.09 7.69
CA VAL A 204 1.36 -8.27 6.93
C VAL A 204 0.05 -8.85 7.50
N SER A 205 -0.36 -8.54 8.73
CA SER A 205 -1.46 -9.25 9.39
C SER A 205 -2.73 -8.44 9.66
N LEU A 206 -2.70 -7.10 9.58
CA LEU A 206 -3.94 -6.33 9.66
C LEU A 206 -4.62 -6.30 8.28
N PRO A 207 -5.91 -6.68 8.20
CA PRO A 207 -6.62 -6.62 6.93
C PRO A 207 -6.71 -5.19 6.42
N TYR A 208 -6.54 -5.03 5.11
CA TYR A 208 -6.82 -3.78 4.42
C TYR A 208 -8.32 -3.47 4.45
N SER A 209 -8.66 -2.18 4.38
CA SER A 209 -10.06 -1.79 4.25
C SER A 209 -10.60 -2.22 2.88
N ARG A 210 -11.93 -2.44 2.77
CA ARG A 210 -12.59 -2.74 1.50
C ARG A 210 -12.27 -1.71 0.40
N LYS A 211 -12.12 -0.44 0.78
CA LYS A 211 -11.76 0.64 -0.16
C LYS A 211 -10.33 0.48 -0.67
N HIS A 212 -9.39 0.08 0.20
CA HIS A 212 -8.01 -0.17 -0.20
C HIS A 212 -7.92 -1.35 -1.16
N GLU A 213 -8.70 -2.42 -0.90
CA GLU A 213 -8.75 -3.60 -1.76
C GLU A 213 -9.30 -3.29 -3.15
N GLU A 214 -10.44 -2.58 -3.21
CA GLU A 214 -11.04 -2.14 -4.48
C GLU A 214 -10.09 -1.21 -5.25
N GLU A 215 -9.45 -0.25 -4.57
CA GLU A 215 -8.48 0.65 -5.17
C GLU A 215 -7.26 -0.12 -5.70
N ALA A 216 -6.73 -1.08 -4.93
CA ALA A 216 -5.60 -1.89 -5.35
C ALA A 216 -5.94 -2.80 -6.55
N ASP A 217 -7.15 -3.34 -6.61
CA ASP A 217 -7.61 -4.11 -7.77
C ASP A 217 -7.66 -3.24 -9.03
N ILE A 218 -8.27 -2.06 -8.97
CA ILE A 218 -8.42 -1.17 -10.13
C ILE A 218 -7.06 -0.67 -10.63
N ILE A 219 -6.18 -0.23 -9.71
CA ILE A 219 -4.81 0.17 -10.05
C ILE A 219 -4.03 -1.01 -10.62
N GLY A 220 -4.21 -2.20 -10.04
CA GLY A 220 -3.57 -3.43 -10.48
C GLY A 220 -3.93 -3.82 -11.92
N LEU A 221 -5.19 -3.67 -12.32
CA LEU A 221 -5.60 -3.89 -13.71
C LEU A 221 -4.84 -2.97 -14.68
N THR A 222 -4.64 -1.70 -14.30
CA THR A 222 -3.86 -0.74 -15.10
C THR A 222 -2.41 -1.20 -15.26
N PHE A 223 -1.77 -1.63 -14.17
CA PHE A 223 -0.38 -2.09 -14.22
C PHE A 223 -0.23 -3.41 -14.97
N MET A 224 -1.19 -4.35 -14.85
CA MET A 224 -1.24 -5.56 -15.67
C MET A 224 -1.26 -5.20 -17.17
N ALA A 225 -2.19 -4.34 -17.56
CA ALA A 225 -2.37 -3.92 -18.95
C ALA A 225 -1.10 -3.31 -19.54
N LEU A 226 -0.49 -2.35 -18.82
CA LEU A 226 0.75 -1.67 -19.21
C LEU A 226 1.98 -2.59 -19.22
N ALA A 227 1.97 -3.66 -18.42
CA ALA A 227 3.00 -4.70 -18.44
C ALA A 227 2.81 -5.72 -19.57
N GLY A 228 1.67 -5.67 -20.29
CA GLY A 228 1.35 -6.58 -21.38
C GLY A 228 0.72 -7.89 -20.92
N TYR A 229 0.12 -7.91 -19.74
CA TYR A 229 -0.69 -9.02 -19.24
C TYR A 229 -2.17 -8.71 -19.40
N ASN A 230 -2.94 -9.72 -19.85
CA ASN A 230 -4.38 -9.54 -20.03
C ASN A 230 -5.09 -9.28 -18.70
N PRO A 231 -5.70 -8.11 -18.48
CA PRO A 231 -6.36 -7.78 -17.20
C PRO A 231 -7.60 -8.63 -16.92
N ALA A 232 -8.20 -9.29 -17.93
CA ALA A 232 -9.35 -10.18 -17.72
C ALA A 232 -8.99 -11.42 -16.86
N ASP A 233 -7.72 -11.84 -16.84
CA ASP A 233 -7.24 -12.95 -16.02
C ASP A 233 -7.37 -12.66 -14.50
N ALA A 234 -7.50 -11.40 -14.10
CA ALA A 234 -7.76 -11.03 -12.72
C ALA A 234 -9.08 -11.63 -12.20
N ILE A 235 -10.13 -11.69 -13.03
CA ILE A 235 -11.39 -12.30 -12.66
C ILE A 235 -11.19 -13.79 -12.37
N THR A 236 -10.51 -14.49 -13.28
CA THR A 236 -10.21 -15.92 -13.15
C THR A 236 -9.41 -16.22 -11.89
N PHE A 237 -8.40 -15.40 -11.58
CA PHE A 237 -7.59 -15.54 -10.37
C PHE A 237 -8.45 -15.39 -9.10
N TRP A 238 -9.25 -14.30 -9.00
CA TRP A 238 -10.07 -14.05 -7.82
C TRP A 238 -11.18 -15.07 -7.62
N GLU A 239 -11.75 -15.62 -8.70
CA GLU A 239 -12.70 -16.73 -8.64
C GLU A 239 -12.05 -18.02 -8.08
N LYS A 240 -10.80 -18.31 -8.49
CA LYS A 240 -10.02 -19.44 -7.93
C LYS A 240 -9.68 -19.21 -6.46
N MET A 241 -9.28 -18.00 -6.10
CA MET A 241 -8.96 -17.64 -4.73
C MET A 241 -10.17 -17.75 -3.81
N SER A 242 -11.34 -17.30 -4.28
CA SER A 242 -12.61 -17.45 -3.57
C SER A 242 -12.95 -18.92 -3.31
N LYS A 243 -12.85 -19.77 -4.34
CA LYS A 243 -13.07 -21.23 -4.19
C LYS A 243 -12.07 -21.88 -3.23
N ALA A 244 -10.82 -21.43 -3.21
CA ALA A 244 -9.82 -21.92 -2.27
C ALA A 244 -10.15 -21.58 -0.82
N SER A 245 -10.99 -20.56 -0.57
CA SER A 245 -11.44 -20.17 0.76
C SER A 245 -12.63 -20.97 1.28
N GLU A 246 -13.34 -21.71 0.42
CA GLU A 246 -14.49 -22.54 0.81
C GLU A 246 -14.10 -23.80 1.58
N GLY A 247 -12.79 -24.11 1.68
CA GLY A 247 -12.24 -25.23 2.42
C GLY A 247 -11.99 -24.92 3.90
N ASN A 248 -11.52 -25.94 4.65
CA ASN A 248 -11.25 -25.84 6.09
C ASN A 248 -10.11 -24.88 6.49
N ARG A 249 -9.40 -24.26 5.53
CA ARG A 249 -8.31 -23.31 5.78
C ARG A 249 -8.41 -22.14 4.81
N THR A 250 -8.81 -21.00 5.30
CA THR A 250 -8.74 -19.74 4.53
C THR A 250 -7.27 -19.43 4.19
N PRO A 251 -6.94 -19.19 2.91
CA PRO A 251 -5.61 -18.74 2.52
C PRO A 251 -5.16 -17.51 3.34
N GLU A 252 -3.90 -17.48 3.79
CA GLU A 252 -3.36 -16.35 4.55
C GLU A 252 -3.50 -15.03 3.78
N PHE A 253 -3.36 -15.08 2.46
CA PHE A 253 -3.61 -13.95 1.57
C PHE A 253 -5.00 -13.33 1.78
N LEU A 254 -6.04 -14.14 1.95
CA LEU A 254 -7.40 -13.65 2.20
C LEU A 254 -7.63 -13.12 3.61
N SER A 255 -6.74 -13.43 4.56
CA SER A 255 -6.81 -12.85 5.90
C SER A 255 -6.41 -11.38 5.91
N THR A 256 -5.49 -10.99 5.02
CA THR A 256 -5.05 -9.60 4.83
C THR A 256 -5.79 -8.90 3.69
N HIS A 257 -6.26 -9.66 2.70
CA HIS A 257 -6.97 -9.19 1.50
C HIS A 257 -8.33 -9.90 1.37
N PRO A 258 -9.34 -9.49 2.14
CA PRO A 258 -10.63 -10.18 2.15
C PRO A 258 -11.24 -10.27 0.75
N SER A 259 -11.57 -11.51 0.33
CA SER A 259 -12.28 -11.73 -0.92
C SER A 259 -13.77 -11.45 -0.70
N GLU A 260 -14.28 -10.47 -1.40
CA GLU A 260 -15.71 -10.17 -1.43
C GLU A 260 -16.23 -10.24 -2.86
N GLN A 261 -17.47 -10.72 -3.01
CA GLN A 261 -18.13 -10.70 -4.33
C GLN A 261 -18.17 -9.30 -4.95
N ASN A 262 -18.14 -8.26 -4.12
CA ASN A 262 -18.10 -6.87 -4.57
C ASN A 262 -16.78 -6.51 -5.28
N ARG A 263 -15.64 -7.15 -4.93
CA ARG A 263 -14.35 -6.94 -5.61
C ARG A 263 -14.43 -7.39 -7.07
N ILE A 264 -14.94 -8.62 -7.32
CA ILE A 264 -15.11 -9.14 -8.69
C ILE A 264 -16.05 -8.24 -9.50
N LYS A 265 -17.11 -7.69 -8.88
CA LYS A 265 -18.00 -6.73 -9.56
C LYS A 265 -17.27 -5.43 -9.91
N ALA A 266 -16.46 -4.90 -8.99
CA ALA A 266 -15.66 -3.69 -9.23
C ALA A 266 -14.62 -3.91 -10.34
N ILE A 267 -13.92 -5.05 -10.33
CA ILE A 267 -12.99 -5.47 -11.38
C ILE A 267 -13.70 -5.53 -12.74
N ARG A 268 -14.87 -6.22 -12.83
CA ARG A 268 -15.65 -6.30 -14.08
C ARG A 268 -16.07 -4.93 -14.60
N LYS A 269 -16.36 -3.99 -13.72
CA LYS A 269 -16.73 -2.60 -14.08
C LYS A 269 -15.52 -1.82 -14.65
N ALA A 270 -14.33 -2.01 -14.07
CA ALA A 270 -13.11 -1.31 -14.49
C ALA A 270 -12.42 -1.99 -15.69
N LEU A 271 -12.75 -3.25 -15.98
CA LEU A 271 -12.09 -4.06 -16.99
C LEU A 271 -12.07 -3.43 -18.39
N PRO A 272 -13.16 -2.82 -18.93
CA PRO A 272 -13.14 -2.26 -20.28
C PRO A 272 -12.05 -1.21 -20.52
N GLU A 273 -11.77 -0.38 -19.52
CA GLU A 273 -10.70 0.64 -19.58
C GLU A 273 -9.32 -0.02 -19.57
N ALA A 274 -9.10 -0.99 -18.68
CA ALA A 274 -7.84 -1.73 -18.61
C ALA A 274 -7.58 -2.55 -19.90
N GLU A 275 -8.60 -3.14 -20.50
CA GLU A 275 -8.47 -3.84 -21.77
C GLU A 275 -8.14 -2.91 -22.93
N ALA A 276 -8.64 -1.66 -22.92
CA ALA A 276 -8.26 -0.66 -23.91
C ALA A 276 -6.77 -0.34 -23.82
N LEU A 277 -6.26 -0.09 -22.60
CA LEU A 277 -4.83 0.11 -22.34
C LEU A 277 -3.99 -1.12 -22.78
N TYR A 278 -4.46 -2.29 -22.48
CA TYR A 278 -3.78 -3.54 -22.86
C TYR A 278 -3.67 -3.67 -24.39
N ARG A 279 -4.75 -3.40 -25.14
CA ARG A 279 -4.72 -3.43 -26.60
C ARG A 279 -3.74 -2.41 -27.18
N GLU A 280 -3.70 -1.19 -26.63
CA GLU A 280 -2.72 -0.19 -27.03
C GLU A 280 -1.29 -0.65 -26.80
N GLU A 281 -1.01 -1.20 -25.61
CA GLU A 281 0.34 -1.64 -25.25
C GLU A 281 0.82 -2.80 -26.12
N ILE A 282 -0.05 -3.77 -26.41
CA ILE A 282 0.27 -4.89 -27.32
C ILE A 282 0.53 -4.39 -28.74
N ASN A 283 -0.21 -3.39 -29.22
CA ASN A 283 0.00 -2.83 -30.55
C ASN A 283 1.32 -2.05 -30.66
N LYS A 284 1.79 -1.41 -29.58
CA LYS A 284 3.11 -0.74 -29.55
C LYS A 284 4.29 -1.72 -29.57
N ARG A 285 4.08 -2.97 -29.22
CA ARG A 285 5.12 -4.02 -29.17
C ARG A 285 5.25 -4.83 -30.46
N LYS A 286 4.30 -4.66 -31.37
CA LYS A 286 4.34 -5.23 -32.74
C LYS A 286 5.13 -4.33 -33.70
#